data_fcc8cbe1914c3796060996d0fe287651
#
_entry.id   fcc8cbe1914c3796060996d0fe287651
#
_cell.length_a   1.000
_cell.length_b   1.000
_cell.length_c   1.000
_cell.angle_alpha   90.00
_cell.angle_beta   90.00
_cell.angle_gamma   90.00
#
_symmetry.space_group_name_H-M   'P 1'
#
loop_
_entity.id
_entity.type
_entity.pdbx_description
1 polymer ?
#
loop_
_entity_poly.entity_id
_entity_poly.type
_entity_poly.pdbx_seq_one_letter_code
_entity_poly.pdbx_strand_id
1 'polypeptide(L)'
;MMARLACVALVALCGCVSQTNGRAAGRSENPIRGPYPLLVTPWTADAKLDVEVLVKEADYVDSCGVGGIIWPTAGEVLGNLSAAEYEAGLRSLAARAVAKDYGARITAICPGKDSAAALERVRLVQKIADETGARMAILARPPDDATSQEMMEAHYEALAKVTRLPVIIQTYNAKKTTPQPSVELLVKLAAAHPGVYGYVKEESPGLKVNDRMAELLKHPEMKTVLSGWGGKGWMFQGTKIGTRGVISQRPAYASLFVRIYDLIAQGRDASDPELASTYAKYLYMCNLGDTFTETDDTMRGPHLYVLERLGLFRNRLTRDGKGRLSDFPLTDLQKLEIEQRMRYCGLLDGGPGRLQLCH
;
A
#
# COMPACT_ATOMS: atom_id res chain seq x y z
N MET A 1 74.09 14.77 29.36
CA MET A 1 72.78 14.56 30.04
C MET A 1 71.72 14.52 28.96
N MET A 2 71.35 13.32 28.50
CA MET A 2 70.43 13.10 27.36
C MET A 2 69.05 12.79 27.91
N ALA A 3 68.07 13.58 27.50
CA ALA A 3 66.65 13.30 27.77
C ALA A 3 66.06 12.59 26.55
N ARG A 4 65.56 11.38 26.76
CA ARG A 4 64.83 10.59 25.75
C ARG A 4 63.36 11.02 25.73
N LEU A 5 62.88 11.49 24.57
CA LEU A 5 61.47 11.64 24.27
C LEU A 5 60.92 10.26 23.87
N ALA A 6 59.91 9.81 24.58
CA ALA A 6 59.10 8.66 24.21
C ALA A 6 57.85 9.14 23.40
N CYS A 7 57.77 8.75 22.12
CA CYS A 7 56.55 8.90 21.32
C CYS A 7 55.56 7.78 21.67
N VAL A 8 54.43 8.16 22.19
CA VAL A 8 53.25 7.28 22.36
C VAL A 8 52.42 7.40 21.13
N ALA A 9 52.40 6.32 20.32
CA ALA A 9 51.48 6.20 19.18
C ALA A 9 50.08 5.80 19.66
N LEU A 10 49.12 6.70 19.52
CA LEU A 10 47.72 6.42 19.75
C LEU A 10 47.13 5.74 18.51
N VAL A 11 46.90 4.43 18.58
CA VAL A 11 46.15 3.69 17.56
C VAL A 11 44.69 3.91 17.82
N ALA A 12 44.05 4.74 17.01
CA ALA A 12 42.61 4.89 16.96
C ALA A 12 41.99 3.65 16.27
N LEU A 13 41.45 2.73 17.04
CA LEU A 13 40.58 1.67 16.57
C LEU A 13 39.24 2.30 16.17
N CYS A 14 39.04 2.55 14.87
CA CYS A 14 37.72 2.75 14.29
C CYS A 14 36.94 1.45 14.38
N GLY A 15 36.16 1.31 15.45
CA GLY A 15 35.13 0.29 15.55
C GLY A 15 34.01 0.59 14.56
N CYS A 16 33.95 -0.10 13.43
CA CYS A 16 32.74 -0.21 12.63
C CYS A 16 31.65 -0.89 13.47
N VAL A 17 30.82 -0.08 14.10
CA VAL A 17 29.56 -0.57 14.65
C VAL A 17 28.66 -0.89 13.46
N SER A 18 28.65 -2.15 13.03
CA SER A 18 27.59 -2.70 12.21
C SER A 18 26.28 -2.51 12.95
N GLN A 19 25.49 -1.53 12.55
CA GLN A 19 24.08 -1.46 12.92
C GLN A 19 23.38 -2.63 12.25
N THR A 20 23.44 -3.80 12.89
CA THR A 20 22.47 -4.86 12.64
C THR A 20 21.12 -4.32 13.06
N ASN A 21 20.32 -3.90 12.07
CA ASN A 21 18.93 -3.55 12.26
C ASN A 21 18.25 -4.66 13.06
N GLY A 22 17.86 -4.36 14.30
CA GLY A 22 17.15 -5.25 15.20
C GLY A 22 15.75 -5.60 14.71
N ARG A 23 15.67 -6.43 13.63
CA ARG A 23 14.42 -6.98 13.09
C ARG A 23 13.94 -8.26 13.83
N ALA A 24 14.60 -8.72 14.88
CA ALA A 24 14.42 -10.09 15.38
C ALA A 24 13.59 -10.27 16.65
N ALA A 25 12.96 -9.24 17.21
CA ALA A 25 12.13 -9.42 18.42
C ALA A 25 10.75 -8.77 18.21
N GLY A 26 9.70 -9.57 18.01
CA GLY A 26 8.30 -9.12 18.01
C GLY A 26 7.46 -9.44 16.78
N ARG A 27 7.80 -10.48 16.01
CA ARG A 27 7.07 -10.83 14.76
C ARG A 27 5.66 -11.42 14.95
N SER A 28 5.25 -11.84 16.14
CA SER A 28 3.94 -12.51 16.35
C SER A 28 2.74 -11.56 16.36
N GLU A 29 2.93 -10.26 16.56
CA GLU A 29 1.87 -9.27 16.66
C GLU A 29 2.12 -8.03 15.78
N ASN A 30 2.50 -8.19 14.51
CA ASN A 30 2.62 -7.01 13.65
C ASN A 30 1.21 -6.49 13.29
N PRO A 31 0.68 -5.47 13.99
CA PRO A 31 -0.64 -4.93 13.68
C PRO A 31 -0.62 -4.34 12.27
N ILE A 32 -1.79 -4.34 11.61
CA ILE A 32 -1.95 -3.63 10.33
C ILE A 32 -1.81 -2.13 10.60
N ARG A 33 -0.67 -1.56 10.23
CA ARG A 33 -0.35 -0.13 10.37
C ARG A 33 0.75 0.27 9.39
N GLY A 34 0.92 1.57 9.18
CA GLY A 34 1.90 2.11 8.25
C GLY A 34 1.36 2.21 6.82
N PRO A 35 2.22 2.47 5.85
CA PRO A 35 1.85 2.55 4.45
C PRO A 35 1.52 1.17 3.85
N TYR A 36 0.49 1.14 3.02
CA TYR A 36 0.03 -0.01 2.24
C TYR A 36 -0.13 0.40 0.77
N PRO A 37 0.96 0.48 0.00
CA PRO A 37 0.86 0.74 -1.43
C PRO A 37 0.15 -0.40 -2.18
N LEU A 38 -0.68 -0.02 -3.17
CA LEU A 38 -1.22 -0.96 -4.15
C LEU A 38 -0.23 -1.07 -5.31
N LEU A 39 0.18 -2.29 -5.64
CA LEU A 39 0.98 -2.57 -6.82
C LEU A 39 0.18 -2.31 -8.10
N VAL A 40 0.88 -1.93 -9.13
CA VAL A 40 0.35 -1.84 -10.48
C VAL A 40 0.46 -3.20 -11.15
N THR A 41 -0.56 -3.64 -11.87
CA THR A 41 -0.50 -4.90 -12.61
C THR A 41 0.30 -4.71 -13.90
N PRO A 42 1.48 -5.33 -14.03
CA PRO A 42 2.29 -5.25 -15.24
C PRO A 42 1.82 -6.23 -16.30
N TRP A 43 1.93 -5.85 -17.57
CA TRP A 43 1.53 -6.66 -18.70
C TRP A 43 2.69 -6.92 -19.65
N THR A 44 2.76 -8.15 -20.17
CA THR A 44 3.65 -8.51 -21.27
C THR A 44 3.12 -8.02 -22.61
N ALA A 45 3.95 -8.00 -23.65
CA ALA A 45 3.52 -7.59 -25.00
C ALA A 45 2.44 -8.51 -25.63
N ASP A 46 2.30 -9.74 -25.13
CA ASP A 46 1.24 -10.69 -25.52
C ASP A 46 0.03 -10.67 -24.56
N ALA A 47 -0.16 -9.57 -23.84
CA ALA A 47 -1.29 -9.28 -22.97
C ALA A 47 -1.47 -10.26 -21.80
N LYS A 48 -0.40 -10.87 -21.29
CA LYS A 48 -0.43 -11.70 -20.09
C LYS A 48 0.10 -10.94 -18.88
N LEU A 49 -0.26 -11.40 -17.67
CA LEU A 49 0.34 -10.91 -16.44
C LEU A 49 1.85 -11.15 -16.45
N ASP A 50 2.65 -10.09 -16.29
CA ASP A 50 4.10 -10.19 -16.11
C ASP A 50 4.43 -10.41 -14.62
N VAL A 51 4.42 -11.68 -14.22
CA VAL A 51 4.64 -12.09 -12.82
C VAL A 51 6.04 -11.68 -12.33
N GLU A 52 7.05 -11.70 -13.20
CA GLU A 52 8.42 -11.32 -12.83
C GLU A 52 8.50 -9.83 -12.46
N VAL A 53 7.87 -8.97 -13.26
CA VAL A 53 7.80 -7.53 -12.98
C VAL A 53 6.96 -7.24 -11.75
N LEU A 54 5.83 -7.96 -11.55
CA LEU A 54 5.00 -7.82 -10.36
C LEU A 54 5.78 -8.14 -9.07
N VAL A 55 6.54 -9.21 -9.07
CA VAL A 55 7.37 -9.61 -7.92
C VAL A 55 8.50 -8.62 -7.69
N LYS A 56 9.11 -8.10 -8.77
CA LYS A 56 10.15 -7.06 -8.67
C LYS A 56 9.63 -5.76 -8.07
N GLU A 57 8.42 -5.35 -8.43
CA GLU A 57 7.76 -4.20 -7.83
C GLU A 57 7.50 -4.43 -6.33
N ALA A 58 7.06 -5.64 -5.95
CA ALA A 58 6.86 -6.00 -4.55
C ALA A 58 8.17 -5.99 -3.75
N ASP A 59 9.28 -6.50 -4.31
CA ASP A 59 10.61 -6.42 -3.70
C ASP A 59 11.01 -4.96 -3.40
N TYR A 60 10.81 -4.06 -4.36
CA TYR A 60 11.07 -2.64 -4.19
C TYR A 60 10.23 -2.04 -3.05
N VAL A 61 8.92 -2.29 -3.07
CA VAL A 61 7.99 -1.74 -2.08
C VAL A 61 8.32 -2.26 -0.67
N ASP A 62 8.61 -3.56 -0.51
CA ASP A 62 9.04 -4.14 0.77
C ASP A 62 10.35 -3.52 1.26
N SER A 63 11.33 -3.32 0.36
CA SER A 63 12.62 -2.71 0.70
C SER A 63 12.50 -1.29 1.25
N CYS A 64 11.43 -0.58 0.92
CA CYS A 64 11.11 0.74 1.48
C CYS A 64 10.67 0.68 2.95
N GLY A 65 10.30 -0.50 3.50
CA GLY A 65 9.88 -0.66 4.89
C GLY A 65 8.39 -0.42 5.13
N VAL A 66 7.54 -0.65 4.14
CA VAL A 66 6.07 -0.49 4.26
C VAL A 66 5.45 -1.51 5.21
N GLY A 67 4.26 -1.23 5.75
CA GLY A 67 3.50 -2.15 6.61
C GLY A 67 2.84 -3.29 5.84
N GLY A 68 2.50 -3.07 4.58
CA GLY A 68 1.94 -4.09 3.70
C GLY A 68 1.94 -3.69 2.24
N ILE A 69 1.67 -4.67 1.39
CA ILE A 69 1.63 -4.58 -0.06
C ILE A 69 0.27 -5.07 -0.51
N ILE A 70 -0.46 -4.27 -1.27
CA ILE A 70 -1.79 -4.65 -1.75
C ILE A 70 -1.72 -4.98 -3.24
N TRP A 71 -2.39 -6.05 -3.67
CA TRP A 71 -2.59 -6.40 -5.08
C TRP A 71 -3.80 -7.33 -5.23
N PRO A 72 -4.48 -7.25 -6.36
CA PRO A 72 -4.54 -6.17 -7.35
C PRO A 72 -5.56 -5.10 -6.97
N THR A 73 -5.94 -4.19 -7.88
CA THR A 73 -7.09 -3.29 -7.64
C THR A 73 -8.42 -4.02 -7.79
N ALA A 74 -9.49 -3.49 -7.17
CA ALA A 74 -10.83 -4.08 -7.33
C ALA A 74 -11.32 -4.05 -8.79
N GLY A 75 -10.99 -3.00 -9.55
CA GLY A 75 -11.33 -2.89 -10.97
C GLY A 75 -10.65 -3.96 -11.82
N GLU A 76 -9.39 -4.26 -11.55
CA GLU A 76 -8.64 -5.31 -12.24
C GLU A 76 -9.21 -6.70 -11.97
N VAL A 77 -9.55 -7.00 -10.70
CA VAL A 77 -10.18 -8.29 -10.33
C VAL A 77 -11.53 -8.49 -11.02
N LEU A 78 -12.31 -7.42 -11.16
CA LEU A 78 -13.66 -7.50 -11.72
C LEU A 78 -13.70 -7.39 -13.24
N GLY A 79 -12.64 -6.90 -13.89
CA GLY A 79 -12.67 -6.59 -15.30
C GLY A 79 -11.46 -7.05 -16.13
N ASN A 80 -10.26 -7.00 -15.60
CA ASN A 80 -9.05 -7.12 -16.41
C ASN A 80 -8.27 -8.42 -16.17
N LEU A 81 -8.31 -8.98 -14.95
CA LEU A 81 -7.62 -10.21 -14.60
C LEU A 81 -8.54 -11.42 -14.77
N SER A 82 -8.04 -12.47 -15.39
CA SER A 82 -8.67 -13.79 -15.29
C SER A 82 -8.49 -14.36 -13.88
N ALA A 83 -9.34 -15.32 -13.49
CA ALA A 83 -9.21 -16.01 -12.20
C ALA A 83 -7.86 -16.71 -12.06
N ALA A 84 -7.33 -17.28 -13.15
CA ALA A 84 -6.01 -17.92 -13.14
C ALA A 84 -4.86 -16.93 -12.96
N GLU A 85 -4.91 -15.75 -13.60
CA GLU A 85 -3.90 -14.69 -13.39
C GLU A 85 -3.95 -14.12 -11.97
N TYR A 86 -5.17 -13.93 -11.43
CA TYR A 86 -5.35 -13.50 -10.04
C TYR A 86 -4.72 -14.49 -9.06
N GLU A 87 -5.00 -15.78 -9.21
CA GLU A 87 -4.40 -16.82 -8.37
C GLU A 87 -2.89 -16.91 -8.56
N ALA A 88 -2.39 -16.91 -9.80
CA ALA A 88 -0.97 -17.01 -10.10
C ALA A 88 -0.17 -15.81 -9.53
N GLY A 89 -0.67 -14.60 -9.66
CA GLY A 89 -0.05 -13.40 -9.11
C GLY A 89 0.02 -13.44 -7.58
N LEU A 90 -1.08 -13.81 -6.91
CA LEU A 90 -1.11 -13.91 -5.43
C LEU A 90 -0.17 -15.00 -4.93
N ARG A 91 -0.15 -16.18 -5.57
CA ARG A 91 0.79 -17.25 -5.20
C ARG A 91 2.24 -16.83 -5.34
N SER A 92 2.57 -16.12 -6.43
CA SER A 92 3.92 -15.64 -6.68
C SER A 92 4.35 -14.59 -5.65
N LEU A 93 3.47 -13.64 -5.31
CA LEU A 93 3.72 -12.65 -4.27
C LEU A 93 3.89 -13.30 -2.89
N ALA A 94 3.02 -14.27 -2.54
CA ALA A 94 3.09 -14.99 -1.27
C ALA A 94 4.38 -15.82 -1.15
N ALA A 95 4.72 -16.58 -2.18
CA ALA A 95 5.95 -17.37 -2.24
C ALA A 95 7.20 -16.47 -2.16
N ARG A 96 7.19 -15.33 -2.86
CA ARG A 96 8.30 -14.37 -2.81
C ARG A 96 8.44 -13.75 -1.42
N ALA A 97 7.34 -13.38 -0.79
CA ALA A 97 7.34 -12.81 0.54
C ALA A 97 7.94 -13.75 1.58
N VAL A 98 7.68 -15.05 1.47
CA VAL A 98 8.29 -16.08 2.32
C VAL A 98 9.78 -16.25 2.00
N ALA A 99 10.12 -16.41 0.71
CA ALA A 99 11.50 -16.66 0.28
C ALA A 99 12.46 -15.50 0.61
N LYS A 100 11.97 -14.26 0.64
CA LYS A 100 12.74 -13.05 0.95
C LYS A 100 12.51 -12.52 2.37
N ASP A 101 11.68 -13.20 3.15
CA ASP A 101 11.32 -12.78 4.51
C ASP A 101 10.83 -11.31 4.56
N TYR A 102 9.84 -10.99 3.74
CA TYR A 102 9.30 -9.63 3.68
C TYR A 102 8.89 -9.11 5.05
N GLY A 103 9.21 -7.85 5.34
CA GLY A 103 8.66 -7.08 6.44
C GLY A 103 7.18 -6.77 6.23
N ALA A 104 6.80 -6.53 4.98
CA ALA A 104 5.45 -6.21 4.55
C ALA A 104 4.51 -7.44 4.57
N ARG A 105 3.22 -7.18 4.83
CA ARG A 105 2.13 -8.17 4.72
C ARG A 105 1.54 -8.14 3.32
N ILE A 106 1.41 -9.29 2.65
CA ILE A 106 0.71 -9.36 1.36
C ILE A 106 -0.79 -9.25 1.62
N THR A 107 -1.44 -8.29 0.99
CA THR A 107 -2.87 -8.00 1.15
C THR A 107 -3.60 -8.17 -0.18
N ALA A 108 -4.53 -9.10 -0.24
CA ALA A 108 -5.31 -9.38 -1.44
C ALA A 108 -6.63 -8.60 -1.44
N ILE A 109 -6.99 -7.95 -2.54
CA ILE A 109 -8.33 -7.38 -2.70
C ILE A 109 -9.30 -8.48 -3.14
N CYS A 110 -10.38 -8.65 -2.36
CA CYS A 110 -11.42 -9.65 -2.62
C CYS A 110 -12.78 -8.97 -2.89
N PRO A 111 -12.97 -8.31 -4.04
CA PRO A 111 -14.25 -7.72 -4.40
C PRO A 111 -15.20 -8.79 -4.94
N GLY A 112 -16.51 -8.50 -4.96
CA GLY A 112 -17.51 -9.37 -5.57
C GLY A 112 -18.68 -8.58 -6.15
N LYS A 113 -19.28 -9.10 -7.22
CA LYS A 113 -20.59 -8.61 -7.70
C LYS A 113 -21.65 -8.86 -6.65
N ASP A 114 -21.50 -9.99 -5.96
CA ASP A 114 -22.33 -10.48 -4.87
C ASP A 114 -21.44 -11.08 -3.77
N SER A 115 -22.05 -11.44 -2.67
CA SER A 115 -21.36 -12.04 -1.54
C SER A 115 -20.67 -13.36 -1.89
N ALA A 116 -21.30 -14.22 -2.69
CA ALA A 116 -20.76 -15.54 -3.04
C ALA A 116 -19.44 -15.41 -3.80
N ALA A 117 -19.38 -14.54 -4.81
CA ALA A 117 -18.18 -14.29 -5.60
C ALA A 117 -17.03 -13.68 -4.74
N ALA A 118 -17.35 -12.81 -3.79
CA ALA A 118 -16.34 -12.27 -2.88
C ALA A 118 -15.81 -13.36 -1.94
N LEU A 119 -16.67 -14.19 -1.36
CA LEU A 119 -16.30 -15.28 -0.45
C LEU A 119 -15.44 -16.37 -1.13
N GLU A 120 -15.66 -16.63 -2.41
CA GLU A 120 -14.82 -17.54 -3.19
C GLU A 120 -13.36 -17.05 -3.24
N ARG A 121 -13.17 -15.77 -3.51
CA ARG A 121 -11.84 -15.14 -3.49
C ARG A 121 -11.21 -15.17 -2.09
N VAL A 122 -12.00 -14.90 -1.07
CA VAL A 122 -11.54 -14.98 0.33
C VAL A 122 -11.03 -16.38 0.67
N ARG A 123 -11.76 -17.44 0.28
CA ARG A 123 -11.33 -18.83 0.48
C ARG A 123 -10.02 -19.13 -0.26
N LEU A 124 -9.88 -18.63 -1.50
CA LEU A 124 -8.63 -18.77 -2.27
C LEU A 124 -7.46 -18.11 -1.55
N VAL A 125 -7.62 -16.88 -1.06
CA VAL A 125 -6.56 -16.16 -0.31
C VAL A 125 -6.21 -16.89 0.98
N GLN A 126 -7.21 -17.38 1.73
CA GLN A 126 -6.98 -18.19 2.92
C GLN A 126 -6.19 -19.46 2.59
N LYS A 127 -6.56 -20.17 1.51
CA LYS A 127 -5.85 -21.36 1.03
C LYS A 127 -4.39 -21.05 0.67
N ILE A 128 -4.14 -19.96 -0.05
CA ILE A 128 -2.76 -19.55 -0.41
C ILE A 128 -1.94 -19.26 0.86
N ALA A 129 -2.52 -18.55 1.83
CA ALA A 129 -1.84 -18.28 3.09
C ALA A 129 -1.48 -19.56 3.85
N ASP A 130 -2.41 -20.53 3.90
CA ASP A 130 -2.20 -21.82 4.58
C ASP A 130 -1.12 -22.68 3.91
N GLU A 131 -1.11 -22.70 2.57
CA GLU A 131 -0.16 -23.48 1.78
C GLU A 131 1.24 -22.90 1.78
N THR A 132 1.36 -21.55 1.81
CA THR A 132 2.66 -20.88 1.71
C THR A 132 3.25 -20.47 3.05
N GLY A 133 2.43 -20.33 4.09
CA GLY A 133 2.82 -19.74 5.37
C GLY A 133 3.06 -18.22 5.29
N ALA A 134 2.73 -17.56 4.17
CA ALA A 134 2.91 -16.13 4.01
C ALA A 134 2.01 -15.33 4.95
N ARG A 135 2.54 -14.22 5.47
CA ARG A 135 1.74 -13.27 6.25
C ARG A 135 0.81 -12.50 5.31
N MET A 136 -0.46 -12.92 5.26
CA MET A 136 -1.45 -12.32 4.38
C MET A 136 -2.55 -11.56 5.15
N ALA A 137 -3.24 -10.68 4.44
CA ALA A 137 -4.47 -10.01 4.86
C ALA A 137 -5.42 -9.90 3.66
N ILE A 138 -6.64 -9.51 3.95
CA ILE A 138 -7.68 -9.29 2.94
C ILE A 138 -8.09 -7.82 3.00
N LEU A 139 -8.23 -7.17 1.85
CA LEU A 139 -8.93 -5.91 1.70
C LEU A 139 -10.30 -6.21 1.06
N ALA A 140 -11.34 -6.07 1.86
CA ALA A 140 -12.72 -6.33 1.45
C ALA A 140 -13.52 -5.03 1.39
N ARG A 141 -14.40 -4.93 0.41
CA ARG A 141 -15.41 -3.86 0.33
C ARG A 141 -16.81 -4.49 0.32
N PRO A 142 -17.88 -3.71 0.59
CA PRO A 142 -19.23 -4.22 0.41
C PRO A 142 -19.42 -4.80 -0.99
N PRO A 143 -20.10 -5.94 -1.15
CA PRO A 143 -20.41 -6.47 -2.46
C PRO A 143 -21.26 -5.49 -3.26
N ASP A 144 -21.15 -5.57 -4.59
CA ASP A 144 -21.77 -4.57 -5.47
C ASP A 144 -23.32 -4.56 -5.41
N ASP A 145 -23.92 -5.66 -4.99
CA ASP A 145 -25.38 -5.82 -4.81
C ASP A 145 -25.89 -5.46 -3.40
N ALA A 146 -25.01 -5.16 -2.46
CA ALA A 146 -25.43 -4.77 -1.12
C ALA A 146 -26.10 -3.39 -1.12
N THR A 147 -27.38 -3.35 -0.75
CA THR A 147 -28.20 -2.12 -0.74
C THR A 147 -28.59 -1.67 0.68
N SER A 148 -28.26 -2.44 1.71
CA SER A 148 -28.55 -2.12 3.10
C SER A 148 -27.43 -2.51 4.06
N GLN A 149 -27.50 -2.01 5.31
CA GLN A 149 -26.55 -2.38 6.36
C GLN A 149 -26.68 -3.86 6.75
N GLU A 150 -27.90 -4.40 6.73
CA GLU A 150 -28.20 -5.81 7.04
C GLU A 150 -27.56 -6.73 6.01
N MET A 151 -27.61 -6.37 4.72
CA MET A 151 -26.93 -7.16 3.67
C MET A 151 -25.42 -7.13 3.83
N MET A 152 -24.83 -5.98 4.20
CA MET A 152 -23.40 -5.87 4.49
C MET A 152 -23.02 -6.66 5.74
N GLU A 153 -23.83 -6.60 6.80
CA GLU A 153 -23.62 -7.39 8.02
C GLU A 153 -23.60 -8.89 7.68
N ALA A 154 -24.61 -9.37 6.96
CA ALA A 154 -24.69 -10.77 6.55
C ALA A 154 -23.47 -11.21 5.72
N HIS A 155 -22.98 -10.33 4.82
CA HIS A 155 -21.79 -10.57 4.03
C HIS A 155 -20.54 -10.70 4.92
N TYR A 156 -20.29 -9.75 5.81
CA TYR A 156 -19.11 -9.76 6.67
C TYR A 156 -19.15 -10.87 7.74
N GLU A 157 -20.33 -11.22 8.24
CA GLU A 157 -20.52 -12.39 9.09
C GLU A 157 -20.17 -13.70 8.35
N ALA A 158 -20.59 -13.84 7.10
CA ALA A 158 -20.24 -14.98 6.27
C ALA A 158 -18.74 -15.00 5.95
N LEU A 159 -18.12 -13.84 5.75
CA LEU A 159 -16.69 -13.73 5.49
C LEU A 159 -15.85 -14.17 6.69
N ALA A 160 -16.22 -13.76 7.91
CA ALA A 160 -15.53 -14.16 9.13
C ALA A 160 -15.57 -15.70 9.38
N LYS A 161 -16.56 -16.40 8.81
CA LYS A 161 -16.65 -17.88 8.91
C LYS A 161 -15.70 -18.62 7.96
N VAL A 162 -15.20 -17.97 6.92
CA VAL A 162 -14.37 -18.60 5.87
C VAL A 162 -12.91 -18.16 5.88
N THR A 163 -12.54 -17.22 6.75
CA THR A 163 -11.15 -16.81 6.92
C THR A 163 -10.81 -16.51 8.38
N ARG A 164 -9.56 -16.74 8.74
CA ARG A 164 -8.94 -16.28 9.99
C ARG A 164 -7.91 -15.19 9.77
N LEU A 165 -7.71 -14.78 8.50
CA LEU A 165 -6.83 -13.67 8.15
C LEU A 165 -7.44 -12.35 8.61
N PRO A 166 -6.62 -11.36 8.98
CA PRO A 166 -7.12 -10.03 9.25
C PRO A 166 -7.71 -9.41 7.99
N VAL A 167 -8.87 -8.75 8.15
CA VAL A 167 -9.63 -8.11 7.07
C VAL A 167 -9.68 -6.62 7.30
N ILE A 168 -9.20 -5.87 6.31
CA ILE A 168 -9.35 -4.42 6.23
C ILE A 168 -10.65 -4.15 5.48
N ILE A 169 -11.63 -3.54 6.13
CA ILE A 169 -12.86 -3.15 5.46
C ILE A 169 -12.65 -1.80 4.78
N GLN A 170 -12.77 -1.76 3.46
CA GLN A 170 -12.82 -0.53 2.67
C GLN A 170 -14.24 0.01 2.66
N THR A 171 -14.44 1.25 3.10
CA THR A 171 -15.79 1.82 3.27
C THR A 171 -16.40 2.30 1.95
N TYR A 172 -15.57 2.62 0.95
CA TYR A 172 -16.04 3.11 -0.34
C TYR A 172 -16.35 1.98 -1.33
N ASN A 173 -17.49 2.12 -2.02
CA ASN A 173 -17.79 1.39 -3.24
C ASN A 173 -18.11 2.39 -4.35
N ALA A 174 -17.54 2.17 -5.55
CA ALA A 174 -17.76 3.05 -6.70
C ALA A 174 -19.23 3.05 -7.20
N LYS A 175 -19.99 2.00 -6.89
CA LYS A 175 -21.42 1.97 -7.20
C LYS A 175 -22.19 2.88 -6.27
N LYS A 176 -22.87 3.88 -6.82
CA LYS A 176 -23.67 4.87 -6.06
C LYS A 176 -24.83 4.26 -5.27
N THR A 177 -25.29 3.08 -5.66
CA THR A 177 -26.39 2.36 -5.02
C THR A 177 -25.99 1.58 -3.77
N THR A 178 -24.71 1.29 -3.61
CA THR A 178 -24.20 0.59 -2.44
C THR A 178 -23.92 1.61 -1.33
N PRO A 179 -24.59 1.53 -0.17
CA PRO A 179 -24.30 2.40 0.95
C PRO A 179 -22.92 2.10 1.53
N GLN A 180 -22.42 3.00 2.37
CA GLN A 180 -21.23 2.73 3.15
C GLN A 180 -21.56 1.95 4.42
N PRO A 181 -20.68 1.04 4.89
CA PRO A 181 -20.85 0.45 6.21
C PRO A 181 -20.91 1.55 7.28
N SER A 182 -21.89 1.50 8.16
CA SER A 182 -21.99 2.46 9.26
C SER A 182 -20.88 2.24 10.30
N VAL A 183 -20.62 3.26 11.13
CA VAL A 183 -19.64 3.11 12.23
C VAL A 183 -20.09 2.02 13.19
N GLU A 184 -21.39 1.97 13.51
CA GLU A 184 -22.00 1.00 14.41
C GLU A 184 -21.82 -0.43 13.88
N LEU A 185 -22.01 -0.64 12.56
CA LEU A 185 -21.77 -1.95 11.93
C LEU A 185 -20.30 -2.35 12.03
N LEU A 186 -19.36 -1.44 11.71
CA LEU A 186 -17.94 -1.72 11.76
C LEU A 186 -17.47 -2.10 13.18
N VAL A 187 -17.95 -1.38 14.18
CA VAL A 187 -17.66 -1.65 15.60
C VAL A 187 -18.27 -2.99 16.04
N LYS A 188 -19.53 -3.25 15.68
CA LYS A 188 -20.20 -4.53 15.95
C LYS A 188 -19.43 -5.73 15.41
N LEU A 189 -18.99 -5.65 14.15
CA LEU A 189 -18.18 -6.71 13.51
C LEU A 189 -16.82 -6.89 14.21
N ALA A 190 -16.15 -5.81 14.58
CA ALA A 190 -14.87 -5.86 15.27
C ALA A 190 -15.01 -6.48 16.68
N ALA A 191 -16.07 -6.18 17.39
CA ALA A 191 -16.38 -6.79 18.69
C ALA A 191 -16.70 -8.30 18.58
N ALA A 192 -17.49 -8.69 17.55
CA ALA A 192 -17.91 -10.07 17.35
C ALA A 192 -16.75 -10.97 16.84
N HIS A 193 -15.86 -10.44 16.01
CA HIS A 193 -14.77 -11.17 15.36
C HIS A 193 -13.41 -10.48 15.53
N PRO A 194 -12.89 -10.32 16.76
CA PRO A 194 -11.68 -9.53 17.01
C PRO A 194 -10.41 -10.10 16.35
N GLY A 195 -10.40 -11.38 15.96
CA GLY A 195 -9.28 -11.99 15.20
C GLY A 195 -9.27 -11.57 13.72
N VAL A 196 -10.42 -11.17 13.18
CA VAL A 196 -10.62 -10.88 11.76
C VAL A 196 -10.76 -9.38 11.51
N TYR A 197 -11.62 -8.69 12.24
CA TYR A 197 -11.95 -7.29 12.04
C TYR A 197 -11.28 -6.34 13.04
N GLY A 198 -11.56 -5.04 12.88
CA GLY A 198 -10.97 -3.94 13.62
C GLY A 198 -10.03 -3.09 12.75
N TYR A 199 -9.98 -3.34 11.47
CA TYR A 199 -9.14 -2.62 10.50
C TYR A 199 -10.03 -2.00 9.42
N VAL A 200 -9.92 -0.69 9.21
CA VAL A 200 -10.75 0.05 8.25
C VAL A 200 -9.88 0.91 7.35
N LYS A 201 -10.10 0.83 6.04
CA LYS A 201 -9.70 1.84 5.08
C LYS A 201 -10.85 2.80 4.89
N GLU A 202 -10.76 3.98 5.49
CA GLU A 202 -11.83 4.97 5.44
C GLU A 202 -11.70 5.83 4.18
N GLU A 203 -12.72 5.78 3.34
CA GLU A 203 -12.82 6.47 2.05
C GLU A 203 -14.21 7.08 1.83
N SER A 204 -14.91 7.47 2.88
CA SER A 204 -16.17 8.18 2.73
C SER A 204 -15.99 9.45 1.88
N PRO A 205 -16.90 9.73 0.94
CA PRO A 205 -16.80 10.93 0.13
C PRO A 205 -17.10 12.21 0.94
N GLY A 206 -16.43 13.27 0.54
CA GLY A 206 -16.68 14.60 1.04
C GLY A 206 -16.15 14.89 2.44
N LEU A 207 -16.78 15.85 3.11
CA LEU A 207 -16.31 16.41 4.38
C LEU A 207 -16.42 15.45 5.58
N LYS A 208 -17.26 14.41 5.48
CA LYS A 208 -17.54 13.48 6.58
C LYS A 208 -16.43 12.46 6.86
N VAL A 209 -15.45 12.33 5.99
CA VAL A 209 -14.39 11.31 6.13
C VAL A 209 -13.60 11.47 7.43
N ASN A 210 -13.25 12.71 7.79
CA ASN A 210 -12.49 12.99 9.00
C ASN A 210 -13.31 12.74 10.27
N ASP A 211 -14.59 13.12 10.27
CA ASP A 211 -15.51 12.88 11.40
C ASP A 211 -15.70 11.38 11.63
N ARG A 212 -15.87 10.60 10.56
CA ARG A 212 -15.98 9.13 10.65
C ARG A 212 -14.69 8.47 11.15
N MET A 213 -13.51 8.94 10.70
CA MET A 213 -12.24 8.44 11.23
C MET A 213 -12.10 8.72 12.71
N ALA A 214 -12.43 9.94 13.14
CA ALA A 214 -12.40 10.34 14.55
C ALA A 214 -13.41 9.54 15.39
N GLU A 215 -14.59 9.27 14.86
CA GLU A 215 -15.60 8.45 15.54
C GLU A 215 -15.12 7.00 15.71
N LEU A 216 -14.68 6.37 14.63
CA LEU A 216 -14.14 5.00 14.67
C LEU A 216 -13.04 4.84 15.71
N LEU A 217 -12.12 5.81 15.82
CA LEU A 217 -10.99 5.73 16.75
C LEU A 217 -11.38 5.91 18.23
N LYS A 218 -12.62 6.29 18.57
CA LYS A 218 -13.10 6.29 19.95
C LYS A 218 -13.43 4.89 20.47
N HIS A 219 -13.63 3.93 19.59
CA HIS A 219 -14.02 2.57 19.92
C HIS A 219 -12.78 1.66 20.09
N PRO A 220 -12.60 1.02 21.26
CA PRO A 220 -11.41 0.19 21.54
C PRO A 220 -11.33 -1.07 20.66
N GLU A 221 -12.44 -1.50 20.07
CA GLU A 221 -12.51 -2.61 19.11
C GLU A 221 -11.81 -2.28 17.79
N MET A 222 -11.70 -0.99 17.46
CA MET A 222 -11.08 -0.52 16.23
C MET A 222 -9.56 -0.42 16.39
N LYS A 223 -8.86 -1.41 15.89
CA LYS A 223 -7.39 -1.54 16.01
C LYS A 223 -6.63 -0.54 15.16
N THR A 224 -7.14 -0.29 13.94
CA THR A 224 -6.48 0.63 13.00
C THR A 224 -7.49 1.22 12.01
N VAL A 225 -7.46 2.54 11.89
CA VAL A 225 -8.09 3.27 10.80
C VAL A 225 -6.98 3.79 9.88
N LEU A 226 -7.05 3.42 8.61
CA LEU A 226 -6.11 3.79 7.56
C LEU A 226 -6.72 4.90 6.70
N SER A 227 -5.92 5.92 6.39
CA SER A 227 -6.30 6.97 5.45
C SER A 227 -6.45 6.38 4.05
N GLY A 228 -7.58 6.65 3.40
CA GLY A 228 -7.81 6.35 1.99
C GLY A 228 -7.46 7.53 1.07
N TRP A 229 -8.12 7.59 -0.09
CA TRP A 229 -7.95 8.65 -1.11
C TRP A 229 -6.50 8.94 -1.48
N GLY A 230 -5.68 7.89 -1.52
CA GLY A 230 -4.27 7.99 -1.85
C GLY A 230 -3.44 8.79 -0.86
N GLY A 231 -3.93 9.06 0.34
CA GLY A 231 -3.20 9.80 1.36
C GLY A 231 -3.18 11.32 1.16
N LYS A 232 -4.00 11.87 0.26
CA LYS A 232 -4.04 13.34 0.03
C LYS A 232 -4.47 14.15 1.29
N GLY A 233 -5.21 13.53 2.22
CA GLY A 233 -5.60 14.11 3.51
C GLY A 233 -4.75 13.64 4.70
N TRP A 234 -3.76 12.79 4.48
CA TRP A 234 -3.11 12.04 5.55
C TRP A 234 -2.33 12.90 6.55
N MET A 235 -1.78 14.04 6.13
CA MET A 235 -1.12 14.97 7.06
C MET A 235 -2.01 15.30 8.26
N PHE A 236 -3.23 15.77 8.00
CA PHE A 236 -4.20 16.09 9.06
C PHE A 236 -4.70 14.84 9.78
N GLN A 237 -5.06 13.80 9.02
CA GLN A 237 -5.63 12.56 9.54
C GLN A 237 -4.64 11.80 10.44
N GLY A 238 -3.36 11.78 10.08
CA GLY A 238 -2.31 11.15 10.89
C GLY A 238 -1.94 11.96 12.14
N THR A 239 -1.78 13.28 11.99
CA THR A 239 -1.24 14.14 13.07
C THR A 239 -2.29 14.61 14.06
N LYS A 240 -3.56 14.78 13.65
CA LYS A 240 -4.64 15.35 14.48
C LYS A 240 -5.75 14.36 14.80
N ILE A 241 -6.07 13.42 13.91
CA ILE A 241 -7.09 12.39 14.16
C ILE A 241 -6.46 11.14 14.76
N GLY A 242 -5.23 10.79 14.36
CA GLY A 242 -4.51 9.63 14.87
C GLY A 242 -4.66 8.37 14.01
N THR A 243 -4.92 8.53 12.69
CA THR A 243 -4.89 7.40 11.77
C THR A 243 -3.50 6.77 11.73
N ARG A 244 -3.44 5.43 11.70
CA ARG A 244 -2.18 4.70 11.87
C ARG A 244 -1.59 4.16 10.57
N GLY A 245 -1.86 4.83 9.46
CA GLY A 245 -1.30 4.48 8.16
C GLY A 245 -2.15 4.97 7.01
N VAL A 246 -1.77 4.57 5.80
CA VAL A 246 -2.35 5.02 4.55
C VAL A 246 -2.38 3.88 3.52
N ILE A 247 -3.43 3.85 2.72
CA ILE A 247 -3.51 3.00 1.53
C ILE A 247 -3.50 3.89 0.29
N SER A 248 -2.56 3.63 -0.63
CA SER A 248 -2.36 4.44 -1.82
C SER A 248 -2.06 3.60 -3.05
N GLN A 249 -2.58 4.00 -4.20
CA GLN A 249 -2.34 3.40 -5.51
C GLN A 249 -1.03 3.91 -6.16
N ARG A 250 0.00 4.23 -5.37
CA ARG A 250 1.23 4.88 -5.84
C ARG A 250 2.47 4.17 -5.28
N PRO A 251 2.72 2.91 -5.69
CA PRO A 251 3.82 2.10 -5.15
C PRO A 251 5.20 2.72 -5.41
N ALA A 252 5.36 3.44 -6.52
CA ALA A 252 6.61 4.14 -6.84
C ALA A 252 7.06 5.14 -5.76
N TYR A 253 6.14 5.61 -4.90
CA TYR A 253 6.41 6.61 -3.85
C TYR A 253 6.46 6.00 -2.45
N ALA A 254 6.63 4.69 -2.35
CA ALA A 254 6.61 3.94 -1.08
C ALA A 254 7.59 4.53 -0.04
N SER A 255 8.77 4.97 -0.48
CA SER A 255 9.77 5.59 0.41
C SER A 255 9.29 6.92 1.03
N LEU A 256 8.60 7.75 0.25
CA LEU A 256 8.02 9.00 0.77
C LEU A 256 6.93 8.70 1.79
N PHE A 257 6.09 7.70 1.55
CA PHE A 257 5.09 7.25 2.50
C PHE A 257 5.70 6.77 3.81
N VAL A 258 6.74 5.95 3.74
CA VAL A 258 7.42 5.44 4.94
C VAL A 258 8.02 6.61 5.72
N ARG A 259 8.70 7.55 5.06
CA ARG A 259 9.26 8.71 5.73
C ARG A 259 8.20 9.58 6.42
N ILE A 260 7.06 9.83 5.73
CA ILE A 260 5.93 10.56 6.32
C ILE A 260 5.39 9.81 7.55
N TYR A 261 5.21 8.50 7.43
CA TYR A 261 4.71 7.66 8.52
C TYR A 261 5.63 7.71 9.74
N ASP A 262 6.94 7.56 9.55
CA ASP A 262 7.91 7.58 10.63
C ASP A 262 7.95 8.91 11.36
N LEU A 263 7.85 10.03 10.62
CA LEU A 263 7.80 11.37 11.20
C LEU A 263 6.52 11.58 12.02
N ILE A 264 5.37 11.15 11.51
CA ILE A 264 4.09 11.18 12.25
C ILE A 264 4.18 10.29 13.51
N ALA A 265 4.74 9.09 13.39
CA ALA A 265 4.90 8.17 14.51
C ALA A 265 5.84 8.70 15.62
N GLN A 266 6.77 9.59 15.27
CA GLN A 266 7.62 10.35 16.20
C GLN A 266 6.88 11.52 16.87
N GLY A 267 5.59 11.73 16.58
CA GLY A 267 4.79 12.83 17.12
C GLY A 267 5.00 14.16 16.42
N ARG A 268 5.66 14.19 15.27
CA ARG A 268 5.81 15.42 14.47
C ARG A 268 4.47 15.79 13.80
N ASP A 269 4.27 17.07 13.56
CA ASP A 269 3.06 17.59 12.92
C ASP A 269 3.40 18.55 11.78
N ALA A 270 2.38 19.21 11.22
CA ALA A 270 2.53 20.09 10.05
C ALA A 270 3.46 21.29 10.27
N SER A 271 3.83 21.62 11.53
CA SER A 271 4.82 22.65 11.83
C SER A 271 6.27 22.16 11.71
N ASP A 272 6.49 20.84 11.64
CA ASP A 272 7.81 20.25 11.42
C ASP A 272 8.23 20.43 9.95
N PRO A 273 9.36 21.12 9.68
CA PRO A 273 9.77 21.43 8.32
C PRO A 273 10.06 20.18 7.46
N GLU A 274 10.56 19.11 8.08
CA GLU A 274 10.87 17.88 7.36
C GLU A 274 9.60 17.14 6.95
N LEU A 275 8.64 17.01 7.87
CA LEU A 275 7.35 16.39 7.56
C LEU A 275 6.61 17.20 6.50
N ALA A 276 6.54 18.52 6.65
CA ALA A 276 5.89 19.41 5.68
C ALA A 276 6.53 19.28 4.29
N SER A 277 7.87 19.32 4.20
CA SER A 277 8.61 19.19 2.95
C SER A 277 8.41 17.80 2.31
N THR A 278 8.49 16.72 3.09
CA THR A 278 8.32 15.36 2.59
C THR A 278 6.90 15.16 2.06
N TYR A 279 5.91 15.67 2.78
CA TYR A 279 4.51 15.60 2.34
C TYR A 279 4.25 16.43 1.07
N ALA A 280 4.86 17.62 0.96
CA ALA A 280 4.78 18.44 -0.25
C ALA A 280 5.38 17.73 -1.48
N LYS A 281 6.53 17.07 -1.32
CA LYS A 281 7.13 16.22 -2.38
C LYS A 281 6.20 15.10 -2.81
N TYR A 282 5.59 14.41 -1.84
CA TYR A 282 4.61 13.38 -2.13
C TYR A 282 3.41 13.92 -2.92
N LEU A 283 2.82 15.04 -2.49
CA LEU A 283 1.70 15.68 -3.21
C LEU A 283 2.10 16.13 -4.61
N TYR A 284 3.32 16.65 -4.79
CA TYR A 284 3.84 17.05 -6.08
C TYR A 284 3.92 15.88 -7.08
N MET A 285 4.33 14.70 -6.61
CA MET A 285 4.28 13.48 -7.41
C MET A 285 2.85 12.95 -7.63
N CYS A 286 1.96 13.11 -6.66
CA CYS A 286 0.56 12.71 -6.82
C CYS A 286 -0.17 13.47 -7.93
N ASN A 287 0.18 14.72 -8.15
CA ASN A 287 -0.43 15.58 -9.17
C ASN A 287 -0.01 15.26 -10.61
N LEU A 288 0.81 14.23 -10.84
CA LEU A 288 1.15 13.80 -12.20
C LEU A 288 -0.09 13.42 -13.02
N GLY A 289 -1.04 12.69 -12.40
CA GLY A 289 -2.32 12.35 -13.06
C GLY A 289 -3.06 13.62 -13.48
N ASP A 290 -3.31 14.52 -12.55
CA ASP A 290 -4.06 15.76 -12.78
C ASP A 290 -3.35 16.72 -13.79
N THR A 291 -2.02 16.61 -13.92
CA THR A 291 -1.24 17.46 -14.82
C THR A 291 -1.29 16.97 -16.28
N PHE A 292 -1.26 15.66 -16.51
CA PHE A 292 -1.10 15.07 -17.85
C PHE A 292 -2.31 14.28 -18.35
N THR A 293 -3.32 14.07 -17.51
CA THR A 293 -4.54 13.36 -17.86
C THR A 293 -5.76 14.12 -17.33
N GLU A 294 -6.91 13.92 -17.94
CA GLU A 294 -8.17 14.51 -17.45
C GLU A 294 -8.70 13.76 -16.19
N THR A 295 -8.08 12.65 -15.84
CA THR A 295 -8.48 11.83 -14.71
C THR A 295 -7.27 11.50 -13.85
N ASP A 296 -7.46 11.42 -12.52
CA ASP A 296 -6.45 10.91 -11.58
C ASP A 296 -6.28 9.40 -11.76
N ASP A 297 -5.71 9.00 -12.90
CA ASP A 297 -5.45 7.61 -13.20
C ASP A 297 -4.06 7.20 -12.73
N THR A 298 -4.02 6.67 -11.51
CA THR A 298 -2.78 6.28 -10.83
C THR A 298 -2.17 4.99 -11.36
N MET A 299 -2.91 4.25 -12.20
CA MET A 299 -2.51 2.94 -12.73
C MET A 299 -2.11 3.02 -14.20
N ARG A 300 -2.01 4.21 -14.78
CA ARG A 300 -1.70 4.45 -16.19
C ARG A 300 -0.81 5.67 -16.37
N GLY A 301 -0.44 5.92 -17.61
CA GLY A 301 0.18 7.16 -18.04
C GLY A 301 1.46 7.52 -17.27
N PRO A 302 1.52 8.73 -16.71
CA PRO A 302 2.73 9.25 -16.10
C PRO A 302 3.22 8.44 -14.90
N HIS A 303 2.35 7.79 -14.14
CA HIS A 303 2.76 6.95 -13.02
C HIS A 303 3.45 5.66 -13.48
N LEU A 304 3.05 5.07 -14.61
CA LEU A 304 3.77 3.95 -15.22
C LEU A 304 5.16 4.36 -15.72
N TYR A 305 5.28 5.58 -16.25
CA TYR A 305 6.59 6.11 -16.64
C TYR A 305 7.53 6.27 -15.44
N VAL A 306 7.02 6.67 -14.28
CA VAL A 306 7.82 6.69 -13.04
C VAL A 306 8.34 5.30 -12.70
N LEU A 307 7.51 4.25 -12.76
CA LEU A 307 7.92 2.87 -12.51
C LEU A 307 8.96 2.38 -13.54
N GLU A 308 8.79 2.75 -14.82
CA GLU A 308 9.78 2.48 -15.86
C GLU A 308 11.12 3.16 -15.58
N ARG A 309 11.10 4.44 -15.19
CA ARG A 309 12.32 5.22 -14.86
C ARG A 309 13.03 4.72 -13.60
N LEU A 310 12.31 4.14 -12.65
CA LEU A 310 12.88 3.43 -11.50
C LEU A 310 13.47 2.06 -11.88
N GLY A 311 13.36 1.65 -13.14
CA GLY A 311 13.80 0.37 -13.62
C GLY A 311 12.94 -0.80 -13.14
N LEU A 312 11.76 -0.54 -12.58
CA LEU A 312 10.84 -1.58 -12.09
C LEU A 312 10.06 -2.21 -13.24
N PHE A 313 9.48 -1.37 -14.11
CA PHE A 313 8.70 -1.82 -15.26
C PHE A 313 9.53 -1.84 -16.54
N ARG A 314 9.17 -2.73 -17.48
CA ARG A 314 9.79 -2.86 -18.79
C ARG A 314 9.04 -2.06 -19.87
N ASN A 315 7.79 -1.74 -19.61
CA ASN A 315 6.89 -1.03 -20.52
C ASN A 315 5.78 -0.32 -19.70
N ARG A 316 4.93 0.43 -20.39
CA ARG A 316 3.81 1.18 -19.81
C ARG A 316 2.46 0.65 -20.28
N LEU A 317 2.40 -0.62 -20.64
CA LEU A 317 1.20 -1.25 -21.15
C LEU A 317 0.14 -1.38 -20.06
N THR A 318 -1.09 -1.09 -20.43
CA THR A 318 -2.29 -1.40 -19.66
C THR A 318 -3.18 -2.32 -20.47
N ARG A 319 -3.98 -3.15 -19.81
CA ARG A 319 -4.92 -4.07 -20.44
C ARG A 319 -6.36 -3.73 -20.04
N ASP A 320 -7.23 -3.60 -21.03
CA ASP A 320 -8.66 -3.39 -20.77
C ASP A 320 -9.40 -4.71 -20.49
N GLY A 321 -10.68 -4.62 -20.11
CA GLY A 321 -11.52 -5.80 -19.83
C GLY A 321 -11.82 -6.69 -21.05
N LYS A 322 -11.39 -6.31 -22.23
CA LYS A 322 -11.46 -7.10 -23.47
C LYS A 322 -10.11 -7.71 -23.86
N GLY A 323 -9.10 -7.57 -22.99
CA GLY A 323 -7.76 -8.10 -23.24
C GLY A 323 -6.90 -7.25 -24.18
N ARG A 324 -7.33 -6.04 -24.57
CA ARG A 324 -6.57 -5.19 -25.49
C ARG A 324 -5.56 -4.38 -24.72
N LEU A 325 -4.33 -4.35 -25.22
CA LEU A 325 -3.27 -3.51 -24.69
C LEU A 325 -3.36 -2.09 -25.23
N SER A 326 -3.00 -1.14 -24.38
CA SER A 326 -2.77 0.24 -24.75
C SER A 326 -1.54 0.79 -24.02
N ASP A 327 -0.78 1.66 -24.69
CA ASP A 327 0.25 2.49 -24.07
C ASP A 327 -0.28 3.91 -23.92
N PHE A 328 0.21 4.62 -22.93
CA PHE A 328 -0.07 6.04 -22.74
C PHE A 328 1.08 6.83 -23.34
N PRO A 329 0.86 7.55 -24.46
CA PRO A 329 1.93 8.32 -25.10
C PRO A 329 2.31 9.54 -24.25
N LEU A 330 3.59 9.68 -23.99
CA LEU A 330 4.17 10.87 -23.35
C LEU A 330 5.11 11.56 -24.35
N THR A 331 4.96 12.88 -24.52
CA THR A 331 5.93 13.68 -25.25
C THR A 331 7.26 13.75 -24.50
N ASP A 332 8.35 14.12 -25.18
CA ASP A 332 9.65 14.24 -24.54
C ASP A 332 9.66 15.35 -23.47
N LEU A 333 8.90 16.41 -23.67
CA LEU A 333 8.74 17.49 -22.68
C LEU A 333 8.02 16.99 -21.41
N GLN A 334 6.97 16.17 -21.56
CA GLN A 334 6.27 15.56 -20.42
C GLN A 334 7.18 14.58 -19.66
N LYS A 335 7.95 13.77 -20.36
CA LYS A 335 8.96 12.89 -19.75
C LYS A 335 10.00 13.69 -18.98
N LEU A 336 10.51 14.77 -19.58
CA LEU A 336 11.47 15.66 -18.92
C LEU A 336 10.91 16.26 -17.64
N GLU A 337 9.66 16.74 -17.65
CA GLU A 337 8.98 17.28 -16.47
C GLU A 337 8.82 16.21 -15.38
N ILE A 338 8.39 15.01 -15.73
CA ILE A 338 8.25 13.90 -14.78
C ILE A 338 9.61 13.59 -14.14
N GLU A 339 10.67 13.47 -14.92
CA GLU A 339 12.01 13.20 -14.40
C GLU A 339 12.54 14.33 -13.50
N GLN A 340 12.24 15.57 -13.85
CA GLN A 340 12.59 16.73 -13.01
C GLN A 340 11.89 16.65 -11.64
N ARG A 341 10.58 16.30 -11.62
CA ARG A 341 9.83 16.06 -10.37
C ARG A 341 10.43 14.91 -9.57
N MET A 342 10.77 13.80 -10.23
CA MET A 342 11.40 12.65 -9.57
C MET A 342 12.74 13.03 -8.93
N ARG A 343 13.61 13.80 -9.61
CA ARG A 343 14.87 14.29 -9.03
C ARG A 343 14.64 15.21 -7.84
N TYR A 344 13.70 16.15 -7.95
CA TYR A 344 13.34 17.03 -6.84
C TYR A 344 12.84 16.25 -5.62
N CYS A 345 12.09 15.18 -5.83
CA CYS A 345 11.57 14.33 -4.76
C CYS A 345 12.57 13.30 -4.23
N GLY A 346 13.75 13.17 -4.85
CA GLY A 346 14.76 12.19 -4.45
C GLY A 346 14.48 10.76 -4.93
N LEU A 347 13.69 10.61 -5.98
CA LEU A 347 13.36 9.30 -6.59
C LEU A 347 14.32 8.92 -7.73
N LEU A 348 15.09 9.86 -8.26
CA LEU A 348 16.18 9.64 -9.24
C LEU A 348 17.48 10.24 -8.75
N ASP A 349 18.60 9.77 -9.32
CA ASP A 349 19.95 10.26 -9.01
C ASP A 349 20.09 11.78 -9.18
N GLY A 350 20.81 12.42 -8.26
CA GLY A 350 21.07 13.85 -8.24
C GLY A 350 20.14 14.66 -7.35
N GLY A 351 19.18 14.03 -6.65
CA GLY A 351 18.36 14.66 -5.60
C GLY A 351 18.85 14.26 -4.18
N PRO A 352 18.58 15.08 -3.16
CA PRO A 352 18.86 14.72 -1.77
C PRO A 352 17.96 13.54 -1.38
N GLY A 353 18.54 12.36 -1.20
CA GLY A 353 17.81 11.19 -0.73
C GLY A 353 17.77 10.01 -1.70
N ARG A 354 18.94 9.65 -2.24
CA ARG A 354 19.07 8.37 -2.95
C ARG A 354 18.70 7.24 -1.99
N LEU A 355 17.60 6.54 -2.29
CA LEU A 355 17.38 5.21 -1.75
C LEU A 355 18.43 4.30 -2.41
N GLN A 356 19.46 3.94 -1.66
CA GLN A 356 20.27 2.80 -2.03
C GLN A 356 19.34 1.59 -1.98
N LEU A 357 19.06 1.02 -3.16
CA LEU A 357 18.58 -0.35 -3.22
C LEU A 357 19.64 -1.17 -2.49
N CYS A 358 19.33 -1.64 -1.31
CA CYS A 358 20.18 -2.59 -0.60
C CYS A 358 20.22 -3.86 -1.47
N HIS A 359 21.38 -4.10 -2.08
CA HIS A 359 21.69 -5.33 -2.81
C HIS A 359 21.76 -6.52 -1.87
#